data_a0da91792d57e66ffc2d45b1631b6e6a
#
_entry.id   a0da91792d57e66ffc2d45b1631b6e6a
#
_cell.length_a   1.000
_cell.length_b   1.000
_cell.length_c   1.000
_cell.angle_alpha   90.00
_cell.angle_beta   90.00
_cell.angle_gamma   90.00
#
_symmetry.space_group_name_H-M   'P 1'
#
loop_
_entity.id
_entity.type
_entity.pdbx_description
1 polymer ?
#
loop_
_entity_poly.entity_id
_entity_poly.type
_entity_poly.pdbx_seq_one_letter_code
_entity_poly.pdbx_strand_id
1 'polypeptide(L)' 'MKKYEYKFVEVPRKTGLKIKVGESFEECRHVILTEAEKGWRLKQVVTPFAENAGAFFPYSYQIIFEREV' A
#
# COMPACT_ATOMS: atom_id res chain seq x y z
N MET A 1 -11.75 22.86 14.26
CA MET A 1 -10.77 22.31 13.30
C MET A 1 -10.80 20.78 13.35
N LYS A 2 -10.95 20.14 12.22
CA LYS A 2 -10.96 18.68 12.16
C LYS A 2 -9.57 18.12 12.30
N LYS A 3 -9.45 17.05 13.06
CA LYS A 3 -8.19 16.34 13.22
C LYS A 3 -8.28 14.98 12.57
N TYR A 4 -7.18 14.53 12.00
CA TYR A 4 -7.10 13.22 11.36
C TYR A 4 -5.93 12.45 11.92
N GLU A 5 -6.09 11.14 11.98
CA GLU A 5 -4.97 10.26 12.25
C GLU A 5 -4.69 9.45 10.99
N TYR A 6 -3.45 9.01 10.85
CA TYR A 6 -3.00 8.31 9.65
C TYR A 6 -2.43 6.96 10.02
N LYS A 7 -2.63 6.02 9.11
CA LYS A 7 -2.12 4.67 9.26
C LYS A 7 -1.36 4.29 8.00
N PHE A 8 -0.19 3.70 8.18
CA PHE A 8 0.67 3.29 7.07
C PHE A 8 0.74 1.77 7.05
N VAL A 9 0.39 1.17 5.92
CA VAL A 9 0.43 -0.27 5.75
C VAL A 9 1.35 -0.59 4.59
N GLU A 10 2.36 -1.42 4.83
CA GLU A 10 3.27 -1.86 3.78
C GLU A 10 2.78 -3.18 3.21
N VAL A 11 2.70 -3.25 1.89
CA VAL A 11 2.40 -4.47 1.16
C VAL A 11 3.63 -4.82 0.35
N PRO A 12 4.39 -5.85 0.74
CA PRO A 12 5.59 -6.22 0.01
C PRO A 12 5.25 -6.69 -1.41
N ARG A 13 6.08 -6.28 -2.36
CA ARG A 13 5.91 -6.75 -3.72
C ARG A 13 6.36 -8.21 -3.80
N LYS A 14 5.52 -9.05 -4.37
CA LYS A 14 5.88 -10.44 -4.60
C LYS A 14 6.89 -10.53 -5.72
N THR A 15 7.90 -11.38 -5.54
CA THR A 15 8.92 -11.61 -6.54
C THR A 15 9.02 -13.10 -6.80
N GLY A 16 9.34 -13.48 -8.04
CA GLY A 16 9.48 -14.88 -8.41
C GLY A 16 8.92 -15.15 -9.80
N LEU A 17 9.15 -16.36 -10.31
CA LEU A 17 8.79 -16.72 -11.67
C LEU A 17 7.31 -17.02 -11.89
N LYS A 18 6.56 -17.26 -10.83
CA LYS A 18 5.17 -17.68 -10.93
C LYS A 18 4.17 -16.60 -10.57
N ILE A 19 4.61 -15.35 -10.53
CA ILE A 19 3.75 -14.24 -10.13
C ILE A 19 2.97 -13.73 -11.33
N LYS A 20 1.66 -13.63 -11.17
CA LYS A 20 0.79 -13.05 -12.18
C LYS A 20 0.87 -11.54 -12.13
N VAL A 21 0.69 -10.89 -13.25
CA VAL A 21 0.64 -9.44 -13.33
C VAL A 21 -0.48 -8.92 -12.44
N GLY A 22 -0.16 -7.96 -11.56
CA GLY A 22 -1.16 -7.35 -10.70
C GLY A 22 -1.44 -8.08 -9.40
N GLU A 23 -0.77 -9.21 -9.13
CA GLU A 23 -1.03 -9.98 -7.92
C GLU A 23 -0.76 -9.19 -6.64
N SER A 24 0.32 -8.43 -6.59
CA SER A 24 0.62 -7.60 -5.42
C SER A 24 -0.42 -6.50 -5.24
N PHE A 25 -0.94 -5.99 -6.36
CA PHE A 25 -1.97 -4.96 -6.29
C PHE A 25 -3.28 -5.52 -5.74
N GLU A 26 -3.58 -6.78 -6.00
CA GLU A 26 -4.76 -7.42 -5.43
C GLU A 26 -4.66 -7.49 -3.90
N GLU A 27 -3.46 -7.67 -3.37
CA GLU A 27 -3.27 -7.61 -1.92
C GLU A 27 -3.54 -6.21 -1.39
N CYS A 28 -3.11 -5.17 -2.13
CA CYS A 28 -3.40 -3.80 -1.75
C CYS A 28 -4.90 -3.55 -1.73
N ARG A 29 -5.61 -4.04 -2.74
CA ARG A 29 -7.06 -3.91 -2.81
C ARG A 29 -7.72 -4.57 -1.59
N HIS A 30 -7.26 -5.77 -1.25
CA HIS A 30 -7.79 -6.47 -0.09
C HIS A 30 -7.56 -5.69 1.21
N VAL A 31 -6.37 -5.15 1.39
CA VAL A 31 -6.05 -4.34 2.55
C VAL A 31 -6.94 -3.09 2.61
N ILE A 32 -7.11 -2.42 1.48
CA ILE A 32 -7.94 -1.22 1.42
C ILE A 32 -9.37 -1.52 1.85
N LEU A 33 -9.95 -2.60 1.34
CA LEU A 33 -11.31 -2.96 1.68
C LEU A 33 -11.44 -3.38 3.15
N THR A 34 -10.46 -4.13 3.66
CA THR A 34 -10.46 -4.57 5.04
C THR A 34 -10.38 -3.38 5.99
N GLU A 35 -9.50 -2.43 5.70
CA GLU A 35 -9.35 -1.26 6.56
C GLU A 35 -10.56 -0.33 6.46
N ALA A 36 -11.20 -0.27 5.29
CA ALA A 36 -12.40 0.54 5.13
C ALA A 36 -13.52 0.07 6.05
N GLU A 37 -13.63 -1.25 6.27
CA GLU A 37 -14.61 -1.80 7.20
C GLU A 37 -14.36 -1.36 8.63
N LYS A 38 -13.13 -1.00 8.95
CA LYS A 38 -12.74 -0.52 10.28
C LYS A 38 -12.84 1.00 10.40
N GLY A 39 -13.33 1.67 9.37
CA GLY A 39 -13.50 3.11 9.39
C GLY A 39 -12.35 3.91 8.81
N TRP A 40 -11.34 3.25 8.26
CA TRP A 40 -10.21 3.94 7.63
C TRP A 40 -10.52 4.29 6.18
N ARG A 41 -10.10 5.48 5.78
CA ARG A 41 -10.25 5.97 4.41
C ARG A 41 -8.91 5.90 3.68
N LEU A 42 -8.94 5.44 2.46
CA LEU A 42 -7.73 5.46 1.62
C LEU A 42 -7.36 6.91 1.31
N LYS A 43 -6.13 7.26 1.64
CA LYS A 43 -5.59 8.57 1.30
C LYS A 43 -4.74 8.48 0.04
N GLN A 44 -3.79 7.54 0.02
CA GLN A 44 -2.85 7.45 -1.09
C GLN A 44 -2.15 6.10 -1.08
N VAL A 45 -1.77 5.62 -2.26
CA VAL A 45 -0.88 4.47 -2.41
C VAL A 45 0.42 4.98 -3.01
N VAL A 46 1.53 4.68 -2.36
CA VAL A 46 2.84 5.11 -2.79
C VAL A 46 3.68 3.89 -3.12
N THR A 47 4.46 3.96 -4.18
CA THR A 47 5.33 2.86 -4.60
C THR A 47 6.79 3.33 -4.53
N PRO A 48 7.43 3.20 -3.35
CA PRO A 48 8.83 3.62 -3.25
C PRO A 48 9.73 2.68 -4.04
N PHE A 49 10.81 3.25 -4.56
CA PHE A 49 11.80 2.49 -5.32
C PHE A 49 13.01 2.19 -4.45
N ALA A 50 13.62 1.03 -4.69
CA ALA A 50 14.85 0.67 -3.98
C ALA A 50 16.02 1.48 -4.54
N GLU A 51 16.57 2.36 -3.73
CA GLU A 51 17.63 3.27 -4.16
C GLU A 51 18.94 2.56 -4.48
N ASN A 52 19.21 1.44 -3.82
CA ASN A 52 20.48 0.76 -3.94
C ASN A 52 20.55 -0.31 -5.03
N ALA A 53 19.46 -0.49 -5.78
CA ALA A 53 19.38 -1.59 -6.73
C ALA A 53 19.93 -1.25 -8.12
N GLY A 54 20.27 0.01 -8.37
CA GLY A 54 20.71 0.43 -9.70
C GLY A 54 19.63 0.30 -10.77
N ALA A 55 18.44 -0.15 -10.40
CA ALA A 55 17.30 -0.28 -11.27
C ALA A 55 16.09 0.33 -10.59
N PHE A 56 15.25 0.99 -11.37
CA PHE A 56 14.07 1.65 -10.83
C PHE A 56 12.86 0.72 -10.89
N PHE A 57 12.71 -0.11 -9.87
CA PHE A 57 11.50 -0.91 -9.74
C PHE A 57 11.01 -0.85 -8.29
N PRO A 58 9.68 -0.88 -8.10
CA PRO A 58 9.13 -0.82 -6.75
C PRO A 58 9.35 -2.14 -6.03
N TYR A 59 9.72 -2.07 -4.74
CA TYR A 59 9.86 -3.27 -3.95
C TYR A 59 8.70 -3.47 -2.97
N SER A 60 7.87 -2.47 -2.80
CA SER A 60 6.68 -2.60 -1.97
C SER A 60 5.70 -1.48 -2.30
N TYR A 61 4.47 -1.65 -1.80
CA TYR A 61 3.46 -0.60 -1.83
C TYR A 61 3.28 -0.08 -0.41
N GLN A 62 3.17 1.24 -0.28
CA GLN A 62 2.84 1.86 0.99
C GLN A 62 1.43 2.44 0.86
N ILE A 63 0.50 1.94 1.65
CA ILE A 63 -0.87 2.42 1.61
C ILE A 63 -1.09 3.35 2.80
N ILE A 64 -1.53 4.55 2.51
CA ILE A 64 -1.75 5.55 3.54
C ILE A 64 -3.25 5.72 3.74
N PHE A 65 -3.68 5.50 4.97
CA PHE A 65 -5.07 5.66 5.35
C PHE A 65 -5.22 6.85 6.27
N GLU A 66 -6.38 7.46 6.25
CA GLU A 66 -6.71 8.52 7.19
C GLU A 66 -8.06 8.25 7.83
N ARG A 67 -8.25 8.81 9.00
CA ARG A 67 -9.52 8.70 9.71
C ARG A 67 -9.68 9.95 10.56
N GLU A 68 -10.88 10.51 10.58
CA GLU A 68 -11.17 11.65 11.42
C GLU A 68 -11.23 11.20 12.89
N VAL A 69 -10.58 11.99 13.72
CA VAL A 69 -10.49 11.69 15.16
C VAL A 69 -11.53 12.48 15.94
#